data_c786b028429615b9cb76a4f25e75b15e
#
_entry.id   c786b028429615b9cb76a4f25e75b15e
#
_cell.length_a   1.000
_cell.length_b   1.000
_cell.length_c   1.000
_cell.angle_alpha   90.00
_cell.angle_beta   90.00
_cell.angle_gamma   90.00
#
_symmetry.space_group_name_H-M   'P 1'
#
loop_
_entity.id
_entity.type
_entity.pdbx_description
1 polymer ?
#
loop_
_entity_poly.entity_id
_entity_poly.type
_entity_poly.pdbx_seq_one_letter_code
_entity_poly.pdbx_strand_id
1 'polypeptide(L)'
;MAAYKVLIVDDQPENIQTIAEMLEQEHPEYRLYQATTGRTALQIAKYHKADLVISDWQMPGMSGIELTKALKSDPDTQHIPVIIVTGVMLTPADLEIALSAGAHDYMRKPVDAVELAARTHSALRIVSMHMLDIKNKNKELDEKTLLLIKNNQFNINLVSRLSNLIAAGNLSTEAENDLLEIINALDQKLNEDNWQQFEIAFHNVHPRFSTSLLSRYPDLTPGELKHSILIGLGLNIKDMASVLNQHPDSIKVTRSRIRRKLGISNETNLQSFLMMV
;
A
#
# COMPACT_ATOMS: atom_id res chain seq x y z
N MET A 1 9.21 20.20 2.94
CA MET A 1 8.70 19.08 2.11
C MET A 1 9.86 18.14 1.84
N ALA A 2 9.65 16.84 1.69
CA ALA A 2 10.73 15.94 1.29
C ALA A 2 11.13 16.28 -0.16
N ALA A 3 12.43 16.26 -0.44
CA ALA A 3 12.96 16.52 -1.77
C ALA A 3 12.54 15.41 -2.73
N TYR A 4 12.01 15.72 -3.91
CA TYR A 4 11.72 14.72 -4.93
C TYR A 4 13.01 14.11 -5.47
N LYS A 5 12.96 12.81 -5.73
CA LYS A 5 14.07 12.01 -6.24
C LYS A 5 13.88 11.75 -7.73
N VAL A 6 14.68 12.40 -8.54
CA VAL A 6 14.62 12.30 -10.00
C VAL A 6 15.80 11.49 -10.50
N LEU A 7 15.53 10.45 -11.28
CA LEU A 7 16.54 9.60 -11.90
C LEU A 7 16.66 9.97 -13.38
N ILE A 8 17.86 10.35 -13.78
CA ILE A 8 18.23 10.70 -15.17
C ILE A 8 19.01 9.54 -15.78
N VAL A 9 18.60 9.08 -16.97
CA VAL A 9 19.16 7.91 -17.64
C VAL A 9 19.47 8.23 -19.10
N ASP A 10 20.74 8.16 -19.46
CA ASP A 10 21.23 8.35 -20.84
C ASP A 10 22.58 7.63 -20.95
N ASP A 11 22.88 6.97 -22.06
CA ASP A 11 24.17 6.30 -22.26
C ASP A 11 25.34 7.27 -22.44
N GLN A 12 25.05 8.55 -22.71
CA GLN A 12 26.01 9.62 -22.84
C GLN A 12 26.03 10.48 -21.58
N PRO A 13 27.13 10.48 -20.82
CA PRO A 13 27.25 11.26 -19.58
C PRO A 13 27.02 12.76 -19.75
N GLU A 14 27.36 13.31 -20.93
CA GLU A 14 27.17 14.72 -21.26
C GLU A 14 25.70 15.11 -21.28
N ASN A 15 24.83 14.23 -21.78
CA ASN A 15 23.38 14.44 -21.79
C ASN A 15 22.82 14.43 -20.37
N ILE A 16 23.28 13.47 -19.54
CA ILE A 16 22.92 13.41 -18.12
C ILE A 16 23.28 14.71 -17.41
N GLN A 17 24.52 15.17 -17.62
CA GLN A 17 25.01 16.40 -16.99
C GLN A 17 24.16 17.61 -17.41
N THR A 18 23.87 17.74 -18.71
CA THR A 18 23.06 18.85 -19.23
C THR A 18 21.65 18.86 -18.61
N ILE A 19 20.97 17.72 -18.53
CA ILE A 19 19.65 17.62 -17.93
C ILE A 19 19.73 17.90 -16.42
N ALA A 20 20.77 17.41 -15.74
CA ALA A 20 20.96 17.63 -14.32
C ALA A 20 21.15 19.12 -14.00
N GLU A 21 22.02 19.82 -14.75
CA GLU A 21 22.25 21.26 -14.59
C GLU A 21 20.98 22.09 -14.80
N MET A 22 20.18 21.76 -15.83
CA MET A 22 18.89 22.41 -16.06
C MET A 22 17.93 22.22 -14.89
N LEU A 23 17.83 21.01 -14.34
CA LEU A 23 16.95 20.73 -13.21
C LEU A 23 17.45 21.36 -11.91
N GLU A 24 18.75 21.38 -11.65
CA GLU A 24 19.33 22.01 -10.46
C GLU A 24 19.16 23.52 -10.45
N GLN A 25 19.18 24.16 -11.63
CA GLN A 25 18.94 25.61 -11.74
C GLN A 25 17.49 26.00 -11.42
N GLU A 26 16.52 25.22 -11.92
CA GLU A 26 15.10 25.50 -11.74
C GLU A 26 14.55 24.95 -10.41
N HIS A 27 15.09 23.83 -9.95
CA HIS A 27 14.61 23.05 -8.81
C HIS A 27 15.75 22.49 -7.93
N PRO A 28 16.51 23.36 -7.23
CA PRO A 28 17.66 22.96 -6.42
C PRO A 28 17.28 22.03 -5.24
N GLU A 29 15.99 21.93 -4.93
CA GLU A 29 15.46 21.02 -3.92
C GLU A 29 15.35 19.57 -4.40
N TYR A 30 15.49 19.28 -5.70
CA TYR A 30 15.42 17.92 -6.20
C TYR A 30 16.69 17.13 -5.86
N ARG A 31 16.53 15.86 -5.56
CA ARG A 31 17.64 14.94 -5.37
C ARG A 31 17.84 14.13 -6.64
N LEU A 32 18.90 14.45 -7.38
CA LEU A 32 19.18 13.84 -8.66
C LEU A 32 19.99 12.55 -8.49
N TYR A 33 19.60 11.51 -9.23
CA TYR A 33 20.30 10.26 -9.41
C TYR A 33 20.59 10.07 -10.89
N GLN A 34 21.65 9.35 -11.22
CA GLN A 34 22.15 9.21 -12.59
C GLN A 34 22.43 7.73 -12.91
N ALA A 35 22.13 7.32 -14.12
CA ALA A 35 22.46 6.00 -14.63
C ALA A 35 22.80 6.07 -16.12
N THR A 36 23.81 5.32 -16.54
CA THR A 36 24.24 5.24 -17.94
C THR A 36 23.70 4.00 -18.66
N THR A 37 22.90 3.17 -17.98
CA THR A 37 22.26 1.99 -18.59
C THR A 37 20.87 1.77 -18.00
N GLY A 38 19.94 1.24 -18.79
CA GLY A 38 18.58 0.93 -18.32
C GLY A 38 18.56 -0.10 -17.18
N ARG A 39 19.50 -1.05 -17.18
CA ARG A 39 19.59 -2.06 -16.10
C ARG A 39 20.00 -1.43 -14.77
N THR A 40 20.99 -0.55 -14.76
CA THR A 40 21.40 0.20 -13.57
C THR A 40 20.29 1.13 -13.11
N ALA A 41 19.59 1.79 -14.05
CA ALA A 41 18.47 2.66 -13.78
C ALA A 41 17.34 1.92 -13.02
N LEU A 42 16.99 0.71 -13.43
CA LEU A 42 15.98 -0.10 -12.76
C LEU A 42 16.35 -0.41 -11.30
N GLN A 43 17.62 -0.73 -11.03
CA GLN A 43 18.11 -0.97 -9.67
C GLN A 43 18.06 0.30 -8.81
N ILE A 44 18.53 1.43 -9.37
CA ILE A 44 18.52 2.74 -8.69
C ILE A 44 17.10 3.18 -8.39
N ALA A 45 16.17 3.07 -9.36
CA ALA A 45 14.77 3.43 -9.18
C ALA A 45 14.12 2.68 -8.01
N LYS A 46 14.39 1.38 -7.89
CA LYS A 46 13.92 0.55 -6.77
C LYS A 46 14.56 0.91 -5.44
N TYR A 47 15.89 0.93 -5.41
CA TYR A 47 16.64 1.10 -4.15
C TYR A 47 16.41 2.48 -3.53
N HIS A 48 16.46 3.54 -4.35
CA HIS A 48 16.28 4.91 -3.88
C HIS A 48 14.82 5.35 -3.87
N LYS A 49 13.88 4.54 -4.38
CA LYS A 49 12.46 4.89 -4.53
C LYS A 49 12.32 6.20 -5.29
N ALA A 50 12.73 6.19 -6.55
CA ALA A 50 12.65 7.38 -7.41
C ALA A 50 11.19 7.85 -7.57
N ASP A 51 10.99 9.16 -7.58
CA ASP A 51 9.68 9.79 -7.80
C ASP A 51 9.41 10.07 -9.29
N LEU A 52 10.47 10.15 -10.11
CA LEU A 52 10.41 10.37 -11.55
C LEU A 52 11.64 9.74 -12.20
N VAL A 53 11.46 9.20 -13.42
CA VAL A 53 12.54 8.77 -14.30
C VAL A 53 12.48 9.61 -15.58
N ILE A 54 13.61 10.20 -15.98
CA ILE A 54 13.82 10.86 -17.28
C ILE A 54 14.82 9.98 -18.02
N SER A 55 14.41 9.37 -19.13
CA SER A 55 15.23 8.37 -19.83
C SER A 55 15.38 8.70 -21.30
N ASP A 56 16.62 8.59 -21.81
CA ASP A 56 16.81 8.54 -23.24
C ASP A 56 16.06 7.35 -23.85
N TRP A 57 15.61 7.53 -25.09
CA TRP A 57 14.90 6.48 -25.85
C TRP A 57 15.86 5.37 -26.26
N GLN A 58 17.01 5.74 -26.86
CA GLN A 58 17.95 4.81 -27.47
C GLN A 58 19.17 4.62 -26.60
N MET A 59 19.22 3.52 -25.87
CA MET A 59 20.38 3.14 -25.08
C MET A 59 20.82 1.70 -25.41
N PRO A 60 22.13 1.40 -25.37
CA PRO A 60 22.63 0.05 -25.57
C PRO A 60 22.10 -0.95 -24.54
N GLY A 61 21.70 -2.12 -25.00
CA GLY A 61 21.30 -3.25 -24.16
C GLY A 61 19.87 -3.18 -23.64
N MET A 62 19.43 -2.07 -23.06
CA MET A 62 18.04 -1.83 -22.62
C MET A 62 17.65 -0.41 -23.01
N SER A 63 16.73 -0.27 -23.94
CA SER A 63 16.18 1.02 -24.39
C SER A 63 15.31 1.67 -23.30
N GLY A 64 15.04 2.97 -23.42
CA GLY A 64 14.13 3.67 -22.50
C GLY A 64 12.72 3.11 -22.53
N ILE A 65 12.27 2.58 -23.66
CA ILE A 65 10.98 1.89 -23.78
C ILE A 65 10.96 0.57 -23.00
N GLU A 66 12.01 -0.23 -23.12
CA GLU A 66 12.13 -1.48 -22.35
C GLU A 66 12.26 -1.22 -20.85
N LEU A 67 13.01 -0.18 -20.45
CA LEU A 67 13.09 0.29 -19.08
C LEU A 67 11.70 0.71 -18.56
N THR A 68 10.95 1.48 -19.35
CA THR A 68 9.58 1.89 -19.01
C THR A 68 8.68 0.67 -18.78
N LYS A 69 8.67 -0.29 -19.70
CA LYS A 69 7.89 -1.53 -19.54
C LYS A 69 8.29 -2.30 -18.30
N ALA A 70 9.59 -2.41 -18.00
CA ALA A 70 10.09 -3.09 -16.81
C ALA A 70 9.63 -2.39 -15.52
N LEU A 71 9.74 -1.05 -15.46
CA LEU A 71 9.24 -0.26 -14.33
C LEU A 71 7.73 -0.42 -14.13
N LYS A 72 6.95 -0.42 -15.23
CA LYS A 72 5.48 -0.53 -15.17
C LYS A 72 4.97 -1.93 -14.85
N SER A 73 5.77 -2.96 -15.09
CA SER A 73 5.44 -4.35 -14.76
C SER A 73 5.71 -4.73 -13.30
N ASP A 74 6.44 -3.91 -12.57
CA ASP A 74 6.84 -4.18 -11.20
C ASP A 74 5.96 -3.37 -10.22
N PRO A 75 5.27 -4.03 -9.26
CA PRO A 75 4.41 -3.37 -8.29
C PRO A 75 5.08 -2.24 -7.50
N ASP A 76 6.40 -2.35 -7.23
CA ASP A 76 7.16 -1.39 -6.44
C ASP A 76 7.52 -0.12 -7.23
N THR A 77 7.51 -0.19 -8.58
CA THR A 77 7.95 0.91 -9.44
C THR A 77 6.90 1.35 -10.47
N GLN A 78 5.79 0.62 -10.65
CA GLN A 78 4.76 0.91 -11.65
C GLN A 78 4.15 2.31 -11.55
N HIS A 79 4.14 2.88 -10.33
CA HIS A 79 3.62 4.21 -10.05
C HIS A 79 4.56 5.33 -10.48
N ILE A 80 5.86 5.05 -10.71
CA ILE A 80 6.86 6.05 -11.07
C ILE A 80 6.57 6.55 -12.49
N PRO A 81 6.31 7.86 -12.71
CA PRO A 81 6.20 8.42 -14.06
C PRO A 81 7.55 8.34 -14.79
N VAL A 82 7.49 8.14 -16.10
CA VAL A 82 8.67 8.11 -16.96
C VAL A 82 8.48 9.14 -18.08
N ILE A 83 9.44 10.05 -18.22
CA ILE A 83 9.55 10.97 -19.35
C ILE A 83 10.62 10.42 -20.28
N ILE A 84 10.26 10.17 -21.55
CA ILE A 84 11.22 9.71 -22.56
C ILE A 84 11.81 10.93 -23.28
N VAL A 85 13.13 10.99 -23.37
CA VAL A 85 13.86 12.01 -24.16
C VAL A 85 14.40 11.36 -25.42
N THR A 86 14.30 12.00 -26.58
CA THR A 86 14.72 11.41 -27.86
C THR A 86 15.31 12.42 -28.82
N GLY A 87 16.40 12.04 -29.47
CA GLY A 87 17.02 12.82 -30.55
C GLY A 87 16.49 12.48 -31.95
N VAL A 88 15.64 11.48 -32.10
CA VAL A 88 15.09 11.07 -33.38
C VAL A 88 13.77 11.80 -33.65
N MET A 89 13.51 12.14 -34.93
CA MET A 89 12.19 12.65 -35.32
C MET A 89 11.14 11.53 -35.09
N LEU A 90 10.29 11.76 -34.08
CA LEU A 90 9.22 10.83 -33.76
C LEU A 90 8.13 10.90 -34.81
N THR A 91 7.78 9.73 -35.30
CA THR A 91 6.53 9.54 -36.07
C THR A 91 5.36 9.38 -35.10
N PRO A 92 4.10 9.55 -35.53
CA PRO A 92 2.94 9.22 -34.70
C PRO A 92 2.97 7.79 -34.12
N ALA A 93 3.57 6.83 -34.86
CA ALA A 93 3.74 5.45 -34.42
C ALA A 93 4.73 5.33 -33.23
N ASP A 94 5.81 6.10 -33.24
CA ASP A 94 6.78 6.09 -32.13
C ASP A 94 6.14 6.64 -30.84
N LEU A 95 5.32 7.69 -30.97
CA LEU A 95 4.54 8.23 -29.86
C LEU A 95 3.59 7.16 -29.29
N GLU A 96 2.89 6.43 -30.15
CA GLU A 96 2.01 5.34 -29.72
C GLU A 96 2.78 4.26 -28.97
N ILE A 97 3.98 3.90 -29.45
CA ILE A 97 4.86 2.92 -28.78
C ILE A 97 5.24 3.40 -27.36
N ALA A 98 5.65 4.67 -27.21
CA ALA A 98 6.05 5.20 -25.92
C ALA A 98 4.89 5.22 -24.91
N LEU A 99 3.72 5.74 -25.33
CA LEU A 99 2.54 5.81 -24.47
C LEU A 99 1.99 4.41 -24.14
N SER A 100 1.97 3.49 -25.11
CA SER A 100 1.57 2.10 -24.89
C SER A 100 2.52 1.33 -23.97
N ALA A 101 3.80 1.72 -23.92
CA ALA A 101 4.75 1.19 -22.95
C ALA A 101 4.50 1.71 -21.53
N GLY A 102 3.67 2.73 -21.36
CA GLY A 102 3.34 3.36 -20.09
C GLY A 102 4.18 4.59 -19.78
N ALA A 103 4.88 5.18 -20.75
CA ALA A 103 5.53 6.48 -20.57
C ALA A 103 4.48 7.55 -20.21
N HIS A 104 4.85 8.42 -19.27
CA HIS A 104 3.99 9.53 -18.87
C HIS A 104 3.98 10.64 -19.92
N ASP A 105 5.17 10.94 -20.45
CA ASP A 105 5.38 11.98 -21.44
C ASP A 105 6.65 11.71 -22.26
N TYR A 106 6.88 12.53 -23.29
CA TYR A 106 8.11 12.51 -24.07
C TYR A 106 8.59 13.91 -24.40
N MET A 107 9.90 14.05 -24.69
CA MET A 107 10.55 15.29 -25.08
C MET A 107 11.53 15.05 -26.23
N ARG A 108 11.75 16.07 -27.04
CA ARG A 108 12.74 16.02 -28.12
C ARG A 108 14.06 16.67 -27.71
N LYS A 109 15.17 16.10 -28.17
CA LYS A 109 16.48 16.77 -28.11
C LYS A 109 16.59 17.74 -29.30
N PRO A 110 17.17 18.93 -29.13
CA PRO A 110 17.79 19.43 -27.87
C PRO A 110 16.72 19.75 -26.82
N VAL A 111 17.00 19.40 -25.55
CA VAL A 111 16.10 19.63 -24.44
C VAL A 111 16.07 21.13 -24.12
N ASP A 112 14.88 21.70 -24.04
CA ASP A 112 14.65 23.05 -23.54
C ASP A 112 14.43 23.04 -22.02
N ALA A 113 15.11 23.92 -21.28
CA ALA A 113 15.06 23.93 -19.83
C ALA A 113 13.66 24.23 -19.28
N VAL A 114 12.93 25.16 -19.92
CA VAL A 114 11.58 25.55 -19.49
C VAL A 114 10.59 24.41 -19.75
N GLU A 115 10.71 23.74 -20.91
CA GLU A 115 9.89 22.56 -21.23
C GLU A 115 10.19 21.42 -20.26
N LEU A 116 11.46 21.14 -19.97
CA LEU A 116 11.90 20.12 -19.02
C LEU A 116 11.31 20.37 -17.63
N ALA A 117 11.44 21.58 -17.12
CA ALA A 117 10.92 21.98 -15.82
C ALA A 117 9.39 21.81 -15.75
N ALA A 118 8.67 22.27 -16.76
CA ALA A 118 7.21 22.18 -16.82
C ALA A 118 6.71 20.74 -16.83
N ARG A 119 7.32 19.86 -17.64
CA ARG A 119 6.96 18.44 -17.74
C ARG A 119 7.31 17.67 -16.48
N THR A 120 8.50 17.91 -15.93
CA THR A 120 8.95 17.36 -14.64
C THR A 120 7.98 17.74 -13.52
N HIS A 121 7.61 19.01 -13.42
CA HIS A 121 6.64 19.47 -12.43
C HIS A 121 5.27 18.82 -12.61
N SER A 122 4.79 18.69 -13.85
CA SER A 122 3.52 18.02 -14.14
C SER A 122 3.54 16.55 -13.72
N ALA A 123 4.59 15.81 -14.05
CA ALA A 123 4.77 14.41 -13.68
C ALA A 123 4.82 14.23 -12.15
N LEU A 124 5.59 15.04 -11.44
CA LEU A 124 5.73 15.00 -9.98
C LEU A 124 4.44 15.39 -9.25
N ARG A 125 3.61 16.24 -9.85
CA ARG A 125 2.28 16.57 -9.30
C ARG A 125 1.37 15.35 -9.23
N ILE A 126 1.43 14.45 -10.21
CA ILE A 126 0.67 13.18 -10.18
C ILE A 126 1.15 12.31 -9.03
N VAL A 127 2.47 12.21 -8.81
CA VAL A 127 3.04 11.48 -7.66
C VAL A 127 2.52 12.05 -6.35
N SER A 128 2.51 13.37 -6.21
CA SER A 128 1.99 14.06 -5.01
C SER A 128 0.52 13.73 -4.74
N MET A 129 -0.31 13.75 -5.79
CA MET A 129 -1.73 13.41 -5.68
C MET A 129 -1.92 11.95 -5.26
N HIS A 130 -1.15 11.04 -5.84
CA HIS A 130 -1.19 9.63 -5.48
C HIS A 130 -0.75 9.39 -4.02
N MET A 131 0.33 10.04 -3.58
CA MET A 131 0.78 9.98 -2.18
C MET A 131 -0.27 10.52 -1.20
N LEU A 132 -0.96 11.61 -1.58
CA LEU A 132 -2.05 12.17 -0.76
C LEU A 132 -3.24 11.21 -0.68
N ASP A 133 -3.61 10.56 -1.78
CA ASP A 133 -4.67 9.56 -1.81
C ASP A 133 -4.36 8.38 -0.89
N ILE A 134 -3.14 7.82 -0.96
CA ILE A 134 -2.67 6.76 -0.05
C ILE A 134 -2.73 7.22 1.40
N LYS A 135 -2.28 8.44 1.70
CA LYS A 135 -2.33 8.99 3.06
C LYS A 135 -3.76 9.11 3.58
N ASN A 136 -4.68 9.57 2.74
CA ASN A 136 -6.09 9.69 3.12
C ASN A 136 -6.73 8.32 3.37
N LYS A 137 -6.45 7.33 2.51
CA LYS A 137 -6.90 5.95 2.69
C LYS A 137 -6.36 5.31 3.97
N ASN A 138 -5.07 5.52 4.27
CA ASN A 138 -4.48 5.05 5.53
C ASN A 138 -5.17 5.69 6.75
N LYS A 139 -5.44 7.01 6.70
CA LYS A 139 -6.16 7.69 7.77
C LYS A 139 -7.57 7.14 7.96
N GLU A 140 -8.30 6.90 6.88
CA GLU A 140 -9.63 6.28 6.94
C GLU A 140 -9.58 4.88 7.58
N LEU A 141 -8.57 4.08 7.23
CA LEU A 141 -8.36 2.77 7.83
C LEU A 141 -8.09 2.85 9.32
N ASP A 142 -7.25 3.80 9.77
CA ASP A 142 -6.96 4.02 11.18
C ASP A 142 -8.24 4.42 11.95
N GLU A 143 -9.05 5.31 11.40
CA GLU A 143 -10.33 5.75 11.99
C GLU A 143 -11.32 4.58 12.10
N LYS A 144 -11.46 3.76 11.05
CA LYS A 144 -12.32 2.56 11.05
C LYS A 144 -11.84 1.52 12.05
N THR A 145 -10.52 1.32 12.15
CA THR A 145 -9.92 0.41 13.13
C THR A 145 -10.23 0.86 14.56
N LEU A 146 -10.06 2.14 14.85
CA LEU A 146 -10.34 2.69 16.17
C LEU A 146 -11.82 2.59 16.53
N LEU A 147 -12.72 2.86 15.56
CA LEU A 147 -14.17 2.72 15.75
C LEU A 147 -14.55 1.27 16.05
N LEU A 148 -13.98 0.31 15.31
CA LEU A 148 -14.18 -1.12 15.53
C LEU A 148 -13.80 -1.52 16.95
N ILE A 149 -12.63 -1.10 17.42
CA ILE A 149 -12.15 -1.39 18.79
C ILE A 149 -13.11 -0.80 19.84
N LYS A 150 -13.49 0.47 19.70
CA LYS A 150 -14.38 1.16 20.65
C LYS A 150 -15.77 0.52 20.71
N ASN A 151 -16.36 0.20 19.55
CA ASN A 151 -17.67 -0.43 19.50
C ASN A 151 -17.67 -1.79 20.15
N ASN A 152 -16.65 -2.61 19.89
CA ASN A 152 -16.55 -3.91 20.52
C ASN A 152 -16.31 -3.83 22.03
N GLN A 153 -15.47 -2.91 22.50
CA GLN A 153 -15.30 -2.68 23.94
C GLN A 153 -16.60 -2.24 24.63
N PHE A 154 -17.37 -1.36 23.98
CA PHE A 154 -18.66 -0.95 24.47
C PHE A 154 -19.64 -2.12 24.55
N ASN A 155 -19.71 -2.95 23.52
CA ASN A 155 -20.58 -4.13 23.48
C ASN A 155 -20.22 -5.14 24.58
N ILE A 156 -18.92 -5.47 24.75
CA ILE A 156 -18.45 -6.36 25.82
C ILE A 156 -18.87 -5.84 27.20
N ASN A 157 -18.73 -4.53 27.43
CA ASN A 157 -19.15 -3.93 28.70
C ASN A 157 -20.67 -4.01 28.89
N LEU A 158 -21.48 -3.78 27.85
CA LEU A 158 -22.93 -3.91 27.91
C LEU A 158 -23.34 -5.36 28.20
N VAL A 159 -22.81 -6.32 27.44
CA VAL A 159 -23.10 -7.75 27.64
C VAL A 159 -22.74 -8.20 29.06
N SER A 160 -21.56 -7.78 29.57
CA SER A 160 -21.16 -8.06 30.94
C SER A 160 -22.13 -7.50 31.99
N ARG A 161 -22.59 -6.24 31.81
CA ARG A 161 -23.57 -5.62 32.72
C ARG A 161 -24.93 -6.31 32.66
N LEU A 162 -25.42 -6.64 31.47
CA LEU A 162 -26.68 -7.36 31.29
C LEU A 162 -26.61 -8.76 31.91
N SER A 163 -25.52 -9.48 31.69
CA SER A 163 -25.30 -10.82 32.29
C SER A 163 -25.25 -10.75 33.82
N ASN A 164 -24.65 -9.70 34.40
CA ASN A 164 -24.65 -9.49 35.86
C ASN A 164 -26.07 -9.20 36.41
N LEU A 165 -26.93 -8.50 35.64
CA LEU A 165 -28.32 -8.27 36.03
C LEU A 165 -29.12 -9.58 36.07
N ILE A 166 -28.93 -10.44 35.08
CA ILE A 166 -29.53 -11.78 35.05
C ILE A 166 -29.05 -12.61 36.26
N ALA A 167 -27.74 -12.64 36.50
CA ALA A 167 -27.14 -13.38 37.61
C ALA A 167 -27.58 -12.91 39.02
N ALA A 168 -28.05 -11.67 39.15
CA ALA A 168 -28.58 -11.15 40.39
C ALA A 168 -29.93 -11.75 40.83
N GLY A 169 -30.62 -12.47 39.93
CA GLY A 169 -31.77 -13.33 40.22
C GLY A 169 -33.07 -12.60 40.65
N ASN A 170 -33.16 -11.28 40.42
CA ASN A 170 -34.32 -10.46 40.83
C ASN A 170 -35.27 -10.13 39.63
N LEU A 171 -35.20 -10.90 38.55
CA LEU A 171 -35.96 -10.67 37.32
C LEU A 171 -37.09 -11.70 37.19
N SER A 172 -38.16 -11.30 36.49
CA SER A 172 -39.15 -12.28 36.04
C SER A 172 -38.60 -13.08 34.87
N THR A 173 -39.10 -14.30 34.66
CA THR A 173 -38.68 -15.17 33.55
C THR A 173 -38.82 -14.49 32.19
N GLU A 174 -39.84 -13.65 32.03
CA GLU A 174 -40.05 -12.86 30.81
C GLU A 174 -38.95 -11.83 30.61
N ALA A 175 -38.62 -11.03 31.64
CA ALA A 175 -37.55 -10.05 31.59
C ALA A 175 -36.14 -10.69 31.39
N GLU A 176 -35.90 -11.88 31.91
CA GLU A 176 -34.67 -12.63 31.69
C GLU A 176 -34.54 -13.08 30.22
N ASN A 177 -35.62 -13.57 29.63
CA ASN A 177 -35.64 -13.94 28.21
C ASN A 177 -35.42 -12.74 27.30
N ASP A 178 -36.05 -11.60 27.57
CA ASP A 178 -35.86 -10.35 26.80
C ASP A 178 -34.39 -9.88 26.86
N LEU A 179 -33.76 -9.96 28.03
CA LEU A 179 -32.34 -9.60 28.18
C LEU A 179 -31.41 -10.55 27.44
N LEU A 180 -31.71 -11.86 27.43
CA LEU A 180 -30.95 -12.83 26.65
C LEU A 180 -31.08 -12.60 25.14
N GLU A 181 -32.26 -12.21 24.68
CA GLU A 181 -32.47 -11.85 23.27
C GLU A 181 -31.67 -10.59 22.88
N ILE A 182 -31.65 -9.56 23.74
CA ILE A 182 -30.83 -8.37 23.55
C ILE A 182 -29.32 -8.70 23.52
N ILE A 183 -28.83 -9.56 24.42
CA ILE A 183 -27.45 -10.01 24.44
C ILE A 183 -27.09 -10.71 23.10
N ASN A 184 -27.94 -11.62 22.65
CA ASN A 184 -27.72 -12.34 21.39
C ASN A 184 -27.73 -11.41 20.17
N ALA A 185 -28.61 -10.42 20.15
CA ALA A 185 -28.67 -9.41 19.10
C ALA A 185 -27.41 -8.51 19.08
N LEU A 186 -26.90 -8.13 20.26
CA LEU A 186 -25.65 -7.37 20.38
C LEU A 186 -24.43 -8.17 19.90
N ASP A 187 -24.38 -9.47 20.15
CA ASP A 187 -23.26 -10.32 19.73
C ASP A 187 -23.24 -10.56 18.22
N GLN A 188 -24.39 -10.69 17.56
CA GLN A 188 -24.47 -11.03 16.15
C GLN A 188 -24.43 -9.82 15.20
N LYS A 189 -25.27 -8.84 15.40
CA LYS A 189 -25.53 -7.82 14.38
C LYS A 189 -24.50 -6.66 14.35
N LEU A 190 -24.02 -6.21 15.49
CA LEU A 190 -23.09 -5.09 15.57
C LEU A 190 -21.66 -5.45 15.17
N ASN A 191 -21.27 -6.73 15.34
CA ASN A 191 -19.92 -7.18 14.99
C ASN A 191 -19.75 -7.41 13.47
N GLU A 192 -20.80 -7.84 12.76
CA GLU A 192 -20.73 -8.09 11.32
C GLU A 192 -20.66 -6.79 10.50
N ASP A 193 -21.50 -5.82 10.78
CA ASP A 193 -21.54 -4.56 10.04
C ASP A 193 -20.26 -3.74 10.22
N ASN A 194 -19.73 -3.67 11.45
CA ASN A 194 -18.49 -2.97 11.75
C ASN A 194 -17.27 -3.66 11.11
N TRP A 195 -17.25 -5.00 11.13
CA TRP A 195 -16.20 -5.76 10.47
C TRP A 195 -16.21 -5.55 8.96
N GLN A 196 -17.36 -5.58 8.33
CA GLN A 196 -17.49 -5.40 6.88
C GLN A 196 -16.99 -4.01 6.41
N GLN A 197 -17.36 -2.94 7.13
CA GLN A 197 -16.86 -1.60 6.83
C GLN A 197 -15.34 -1.49 7.00
N PHE A 198 -14.80 -2.10 8.05
CA PHE A 198 -13.37 -2.16 8.28
C PHE A 198 -12.64 -2.96 7.18
N GLU A 199 -13.17 -4.11 6.79
CA GLU A 199 -12.58 -4.97 5.75
C GLU A 199 -12.54 -4.25 4.39
N ILE A 200 -13.56 -3.48 4.04
CA ILE A 200 -13.58 -2.61 2.86
C ILE A 200 -12.46 -1.57 2.94
N ALA A 201 -12.32 -0.86 4.07
CA ALA A 201 -11.26 0.13 4.25
C ALA A 201 -9.87 -0.51 4.17
N PHE A 202 -9.69 -1.68 4.78
CA PHE A 202 -8.44 -2.45 4.68
C PHE A 202 -8.10 -2.84 3.24
N HIS A 203 -9.09 -3.34 2.48
CA HIS A 203 -8.91 -3.69 1.07
C HIS A 203 -8.54 -2.50 0.19
N ASN A 204 -9.07 -1.32 0.50
CA ASN A 204 -8.73 -0.09 -0.23
C ASN A 204 -7.24 0.31 -0.07
N VAL A 205 -6.63 -0.04 1.07
CA VAL A 205 -5.21 0.22 1.35
C VAL A 205 -4.32 -0.95 0.90
N HIS A 206 -4.79 -2.17 1.11
CA HIS A 206 -4.05 -3.41 0.86
C HIS A 206 -4.81 -4.35 -0.10
N PRO A 207 -5.02 -3.97 -1.38
CA PRO A 207 -5.92 -4.69 -2.29
C PRO A 207 -5.48 -6.11 -2.62
N ARG A 208 -4.19 -6.42 -2.47
CA ARG A 208 -3.64 -7.75 -2.78
C ARG A 208 -3.41 -8.62 -1.54
N PHE A 209 -3.53 -8.09 -0.35
CA PHE A 209 -3.17 -8.82 0.89
C PHE A 209 -3.90 -10.17 0.99
N SER A 210 -5.22 -10.16 0.97
CA SER A 210 -6.03 -11.37 1.15
C SER A 210 -5.83 -12.37 0.00
N THR A 211 -5.78 -11.88 -1.25
CA THR A 211 -5.58 -12.72 -2.44
C THR A 211 -4.19 -13.34 -2.48
N SER A 212 -3.14 -12.57 -2.22
CA SER A 212 -1.76 -13.07 -2.14
C SER A 212 -1.59 -14.08 -1.01
N LEU A 213 -2.14 -13.77 0.17
CA LEU A 213 -2.03 -14.64 1.33
C LEU A 213 -2.75 -15.99 1.09
N LEU A 214 -3.98 -15.98 0.56
CA LEU A 214 -4.74 -17.18 0.28
C LEU A 214 -4.19 -17.98 -0.90
N SER A 215 -3.62 -17.33 -1.92
CA SER A 215 -2.99 -18.05 -3.05
C SER A 215 -1.73 -18.79 -2.61
N ARG A 216 -0.97 -18.24 -1.66
CA ARG A 216 0.25 -18.86 -1.14
C ARG A 216 -0.01 -19.85 0.00
N TYR A 217 -1.08 -19.64 0.78
CA TYR A 217 -1.45 -20.43 1.95
C TYR A 217 -2.96 -20.76 1.93
N PRO A 218 -3.39 -21.65 1.02
CA PRO A 218 -4.82 -21.95 0.82
C PRO A 218 -5.49 -22.62 2.01
N ASP A 219 -4.72 -23.18 2.94
CA ASP A 219 -5.22 -23.84 4.16
C ASP A 219 -5.68 -22.86 5.25
N LEU A 220 -5.50 -21.55 5.07
CA LEU A 220 -5.98 -20.56 6.02
C LEU A 220 -7.51 -20.50 6.01
N THR A 221 -8.10 -20.64 7.18
CA THR A 221 -9.56 -20.47 7.34
C THR A 221 -9.96 -18.98 7.28
N PRO A 222 -11.24 -18.66 6.98
CA PRO A 222 -11.72 -17.27 7.04
C PRO A 222 -11.46 -16.59 8.38
N GLY A 223 -11.58 -17.31 9.50
CA GLY A 223 -11.24 -16.79 10.83
C GLY A 223 -9.76 -16.48 10.98
N GLU A 224 -8.88 -17.34 10.48
CA GLU A 224 -7.43 -17.10 10.50
C GLU A 224 -7.03 -15.95 9.57
N LEU A 225 -7.74 -15.74 8.46
CA LEU A 225 -7.56 -14.59 7.59
C LEU A 225 -7.90 -13.28 8.33
N LYS A 226 -9.04 -13.24 9.04
CA LYS A 226 -9.41 -12.08 9.90
C LYS A 226 -8.32 -11.78 10.93
N HIS A 227 -7.79 -12.81 11.59
CA HIS A 227 -6.66 -12.62 12.53
C HIS A 227 -5.41 -12.09 11.82
N SER A 228 -5.09 -12.61 10.63
CA SER A 228 -3.91 -12.19 9.85
C SER A 228 -3.99 -10.72 9.45
N ILE A 229 -5.18 -10.22 9.07
CA ILE A 229 -5.43 -8.81 8.79
C ILE A 229 -5.11 -7.95 10.02
N LEU A 230 -5.67 -8.28 11.19
CA LEU A 230 -5.45 -7.53 12.41
C LEU A 230 -4.00 -7.57 12.91
N ILE A 231 -3.31 -8.70 12.71
CA ILE A 231 -1.87 -8.82 13.01
C ILE A 231 -1.05 -7.94 12.07
N GLY A 232 -1.37 -7.95 10.77
CA GLY A 232 -0.71 -7.09 9.78
C GLY A 232 -0.79 -5.61 10.15
N LEU A 233 -1.93 -5.16 10.65
CA LEU A 233 -2.13 -3.80 11.16
C LEU A 233 -1.43 -3.51 12.50
N GLY A 234 -0.77 -4.50 13.10
CA GLY A 234 -0.03 -4.32 14.34
C GLY A 234 -0.86 -4.31 15.62
N LEU A 235 -2.13 -4.75 15.57
CA LEU A 235 -2.94 -4.82 16.77
C LEU A 235 -2.32 -5.81 17.77
N ASN A 236 -2.29 -5.40 19.04
CA ASN A 236 -1.86 -6.26 20.13
C ASN A 236 -2.94 -7.31 20.47
N ILE A 237 -2.58 -8.32 21.28
CA ILE A 237 -3.48 -9.43 21.63
C ILE A 237 -4.76 -8.94 22.32
N LYS A 238 -4.66 -7.90 23.16
CA LYS A 238 -5.79 -7.36 23.91
C LYS A 238 -6.78 -6.65 22.97
N ASP A 239 -6.29 -5.86 22.05
CA ASP A 239 -7.12 -5.17 21.05
C ASP A 239 -7.77 -6.18 20.08
N MET A 240 -7.01 -7.20 19.63
CA MET A 240 -7.56 -8.28 18.81
C MET A 240 -8.66 -9.06 19.55
N ALA A 241 -8.46 -9.37 20.83
CA ALA A 241 -9.45 -10.04 21.66
C ALA A 241 -10.74 -9.23 21.76
N SER A 242 -10.62 -7.91 21.94
CA SER A 242 -11.74 -6.99 21.92
C SER A 242 -12.46 -6.96 20.55
N VAL A 243 -11.70 -6.80 19.45
CA VAL A 243 -12.24 -6.71 18.09
C VAL A 243 -12.97 -7.98 17.65
N LEU A 244 -12.45 -9.14 18.03
CA LEU A 244 -12.98 -10.46 17.62
C LEU A 244 -13.97 -11.05 18.64
N ASN A 245 -14.24 -10.36 19.73
CA ASN A 245 -15.02 -10.86 20.86
C ASN A 245 -14.54 -12.25 21.34
N GLN A 246 -13.23 -12.38 21.56
CA GLN A 246 -12.58 -13.62 21.94
C GLN A 246 -11.71 -13.44 23.19
N HIS A 247 -11.49 -14.54 23.93
CA HIS A 247 -10.56 -14.52 25.04
C HIS A 247 -9.11 -14.33 24.53
N PRO A 248 -8.25 -13.56 25.23
CA PRO A 248 -6.85 -13.33 24.84
C PRO A 248 -6.05 -14.62 24.58
N ASP A 249 -6.32 -15.69 25.32
CA ASP A 249 -5.64 -16.97 25.11
C ASP A 249 -6.06 -17.65 23.80
N SER A 250 -7.32 -17.50 23.38
CA SER A 250 -7.78 -17.96 22.05
C SER A 250 -7.04 -17.26 20.93
N ILE A 251 -6.78 -15.94 21.07
CA ILE A 251 -5.96 -15.17 20.12
C ILE A 251 -4.53 -15.72 20.06
N LYS A 252 -3.90 -16.03 21.22
CA LYS A 252 -2.54 -16.63 21.26
C LYS A 252 -2.50 -17.96 20.55
N VAL A 253 -3.47 -18.82 20.77
CA VAL A 253 -3.58 -20.14 20.12
C VAL A 253 -3.74 -19.98 18.62
N THR A 254 -4.61 -19.09 18.16
CA THR A 254 -4.81 -18.82 16.72
C THR A 254 -3.55 -18.25 16.09
N ARG A 255 -2.84 -17.31 16.72
CA ARG A 255 -1.55 -16.81 16.25
C ARG A 255 -0.50 -17.92 16.09
N SER A 256 -0.43 -18.85 17.03
CA SER A 256 0.46 -20.02 16.94
C SER A 256 0.07 -20.95 15.78
N ARG A 257 -1.22 -21.15 15.55
CA ARG A 257 -1.74 -21.95 14.43
C ARG A 257 -1.43 -21.30 13.08
N ILE A 258 -1.61 -19.99 12.97
CA ILE A 258 -1.24 -19.21 11.77
C ILE A 258 0.24 -19.37 11.49
N ARG A 259 1.13 -19.16 12.49
CA ARG A 259 2.59 -19.35 12.31
C ARG A 259 2.93 -20.73 11.73
N ARG A 260 2.30 -21.77 12.27
CA ARG A 260 2.52 -23.14 11.80
C ARG A 260 2.09 -23.34 10.34
N LYS A 261 0.93 -22.78 9.94
CA LYS A 261 0.44 -22.86 8.56
C LYS A 261 1.29 -22.03 7.59
N LEU A 262 1.85 -20.90 8.04
CA LEU A 262 2.77 -20.07 7.27
C LEU A 262 4.20 -20.65 7.22
N GLY A 263 4.51 -21.69 8.00
CA GLY A 263 5.84 -22.31 8.04
C GLY A 263 6.92 -21.43 8.64
N ILE A 264 6.57 -20.49 9.53
CA ILE A 264 7.53 -19.52 10.11
C ILE A 264 7.87 -19.83 11.56
N SER A 265 9.13 -19.57 11.94
CA SER A 265 9.63 -19.77 13.31
C SER A 265 9.08 -18.73 14.29
N ASN A 266 9.23 -19.03 15.60
CA ASN A 266 8.82 -18.09 16.65
C ASN A 266 9.66 -16.81 16.68
N GLU A 267 10.87 -16.83 16.14
CA GLU A 267 11.78 -15.69 16.07
C GLU A 267 11.40 -14.68 14.97
N THR A 268 10.69 -15.14 13.94
CA THR A 268 10.23 -14.27 12.84
C THR A 268 9.11 -13.35 13.32
N ASN A 269 9.21 -12.05 13.04
CA ASN A 269 8.13 -11.12 13.32
C ASN A 269 6.94 -11.41 12.39
N LEU A 270 5.83 -11.88 12.97
CA LEU A 270 4.64 -12.29 12.22
C LEU A 270 3.96 -11.14 11.49
N GLN A 271 3.92 -9.95 12.11
CA GLN A 271 3.36 -8.75 11.47
C GLN A 271 4.16 -8.37 10.22
N SER A 272 5.49 -8.23 10.36
CA SER A 272 6.35 -7.89 9.22
C SER A 272 6.27 -8.93 8.12
N PHE A 273 6.21 -10.21 8.46
CA PHE A 273 6.07 -11.29 7.47
C PHE A 273 4.75 -11.17 6.68
N LEU A 274 3.63 -10.95 7.37
CA LEU A 274 2.32 -10.83 6.73
C LEU A 274 2.23 -9.62 5.80
N MET A 275 2.90 -8.51 6.14
CA MET A 275 2.91 -7.30 5.30
C MET A 275 3.85 -7.39 4.10
N MET A 276 4.70 -8.44 4.01
CA MET A 276 5.59 -8.71 2.88
C MET A 276 5.00 -9.72 1.88
N VAL A 277 3.91 -10.38 2.21
CA VAL A 277 3.23 -11.38 1.36
C VAL A 277 2.38 -10.70 0.31
#